data_a80cf5beb5e66fd3e07828a74b501aa1
#
_entry.id   a80cf5beb5e66fd3e07828a74b501aa1
#
_cell.length_a   1.000
_cell.length_b   1.000
_cell.length_c   1.000
_cell.angle_alpha   90.00
_cell.angle_beta   90.00
_cell.angle_gamma   90.00
#
_symmetry.space_group_name_H-M   'P 1'
#
loop_
_entity.id
_entity.type
_entity.pdbx_description
1 polymer ?
#
loop_
_entity_poly.entity_id
_entity_poly.type
_entity_poly.pdbx_seq_one_letter_code
_entity_poly.pdbx_strand_id
1 'polypeptide(L)'
;MNKDFPRITYVQWDVGSHVSFKDTVSKTVWSAITCGMLALQFFLGSPMGFKRNRVSEEEVIKVRELCERFPIHIFSHYPYVSNLAGSVESLAWNGDPTQDSKTNSILKELEYEVNIIGRLGGVENKRSGVVIHPGNYKDRKKGLLTIAQSINKISFKGNAKLLLENSAGSGCSLATTFEEIKEIYDNVVDVKKKHIGVCIDTAHIYGYGLYDLSKEEEIYRLFEDFDKIIGLDKWTLLHLNDSLAPFGSKKDRHAELGQGHIWGNNFKSLLTLLSLCKKHGIPAVLETQPSDMFVLAQLGDENLN
;
A
#
# COMPACT_ATOMS: atom_id res chain seq x y z
N MET A 1 26.70 -19.98 -12.64
CA MET A 1 27.55 -18.79 -12.85
C MET A 1 27.22 -17.80 -11.75
N ASN A 2 28.00 -17.83 -10.67
CA ASN A 2 27.92 -16.87 -9.57
C ASN A 2 28.52 -15.55 -10.06
N LYS A 3 27.68 -14.55 -10.31
CA LYS A 3 28.12 -13.16 -10.24
C LYS A 3 27.72 -12.68 -8.85
N ASP A 4 28.72 -12.30 -8.07
CA ASP A 4 28.59 -11.75 -6.74
C ASP A 4 27.63 -10.55 -6.78
N PHE A 5 26.38 -10.77 -6.39
CA PHE A 5 25.53 -9.66 -6.00
C PHE A 5 26.10 -9.15 -4.68
N PRO A 6 26.26 -7.84 -4.51
CA PRO A 6 26.66 -7.31 -3.22
C PRO A 6 25.67 -7.87 -2.19
N ARG A 7 26.17 -8.51 -1.14
CA ARG A 7 25.36 -8.87 0.01
C ARG A 7 24.84 -7.54 0.55
N ILE A 8 23.55 -7.26 0.25
CA ILE A 8 22.87 -6.14 0.90
C ILE A 8 22.85 -6.52 2.37
N THR A 9 23.60 -5.77 3.16
CA THR A 9 23.61 -5.85 4.60
C THR A 9 22.16 -5.79 5.03
N TYR A 10 21.68 -6.76 5.79
CA TYR A 10 20.27 -6.88 6.16
C TYR A 10 19.80 -5.57 6.76
N VAL A 11 18.90 -4.89 6.07
CA VAL A 11 18.24 -3.72 6.63
C VAL A 11 17.50 -4.19 7.87
N GLN A 12 17.71 -3.53 9.01
CA GLN A 12 17.13 -3.95 10.28
C GLN A 12 15.59 -3.80 10.36
N TRP A 13 14.95 -3.30 9.31
CA TRP A 13 13.52 -3.07 9.17
C TRP A 13 12.91 -3.93 8.05
N ASP A 14 11.63 -4.24 8.16
CA ASP A 14 10.89 -4.96 7.11
C ASP A 14 10.58 -4.02 5.93
N VAL A 15 11.60 -3.70 5.14
CA VAL A 15 11.53 -2.74 4.02
C VAL A 15 11.79 -3.44 2.69
N GLY A 16 11.19 -2.90 1.66
CA GLY A 16 11.43 -3.27 0.27
C GLY A 16 11.01 -2.17 -0.68
N SER A 17 10.73 -2.52 -1.93
CA SER A 17 10.42 -1.53 -2.96
C SER A 17 9.29 -2.01 -3.87
N HIS A 18 8.66 -1.05 -4.54
CA HIS A 18 7.81 -1.32 -5.68
C HIS A 18 8.69 -1.77 -6.85
N VAL A 19 8.45 -2.98 -7.34
CA VAL A 19 9.24 -3.58 -8.41
C VAL A 19 8.43 -3.77 -9.69
N SER A 20 9.09 -3.68 -10.83
CA SER A 20 8.47 -4.02 -12.10
C SER A 20 8.10 -5.49 -12.14
N PHE A 21 6.86 -5.80 -12.55
CA PHE A 21 6.41 -7.17 -12.76
C PHE A 21 7.29 -7.84 -13.83
N LYS A 22 7.79 -9.03 -13.50
CA LYS A 22 8.51 -9.89 -14.44
C LYS A 22 7.51 -10.76 -15.19
N ASP A 23 7.96 -11.72 -15.98
CA ASP A 23 7.09 -12.62 -16.76
C ASP A 23 6.07 -13.37 -15.89
N THR A 24 6.47 -13.70 -14.64
CA THR A 24 5.65 -14.42 -13.65
C THR A 24 5.79 -13.81 -12.26
N VAL A 25 4.83 -14.13 -11.37
CA VAL A 25 4.88 -13.68 -9.98
C VAL A 25 6.08 -14.27 -9.25
N SER A 26 6.36 -15.57 -9.46
CA SER A 26 7.50 -16.22 -8.80
C SER A 26 8.85 -15.60 -9.18
N LYS A 27 9.04 -15.21 -10.45
CA LYS A 27 10.24 -14.48 -10.88
C LYS A 27 10.30 -13.08 -10.26
N THR A 28 9.16 -12.40 -10.11
CA THR A 28 9.07 -11.08 -9.48
C THR A 28 9.47 -11.17 -8.00
N VAL A 29 8.90 -12.12 -7.27
CA VAL A 29 9.22 -12.38 -5.85
C VAL A 29 10.69 -12.79 -5.69
N TRP A 30 11.18 -13.68 -6.52
CA TRP A 30 12.59 -14.11 -6.47
C TRP A 30 13.55 -12.95 -6.71
N SER A 31 13.23 -12.06 -7.66
CA SER A 31 14.04 -10.86 -7.92
C SER A 31 14.12 -9.95 -6.69
N ALA A 32 13.03 -9.76 -5.95
CA ALA A 32 13.02 -8.98 -4.71
C ALA A 32 13.84 -9.66 -3.60
N ILE A 33 13.69 -10.98 -3.42
CA ILE A 33 14.47 -11.76 -2.44
C ILE A 33 15.96 -11.66 -2.71
N THR A 34 16.39 -11.78 -3.98
CA THR A 34 17.81 -11.70 -4.36
C THR A 34 18.38 -10.30 -4.18
N CYS A 35 17.55 -9.27 -4.12
CA CYS A 35 17.93 -7.91 -3.75
C CYS A 35 17.89 -7.64 -2.23
N GLY A 36 17.62 -8.66 -1.40
CA GLY A 36 17.57 -8.52 0.06
C GLY A 36 16.32 -7.81 0.58
N MET A 37 15.27 -7.67 -0.23
CA MET A 37 14.01 -7.05 0.19
C MET A 37 13.23 -7.95 1.14
N LEU A 38 12.64 -7.35 2.19
CA LEU A 38 11.75 -8.02 3.14
C LEU A 38 10.27 -7.71 2.88
N ALA A 39 9.99 -6.74 2.02
CA ALA A 39 8.68 -6.44 1.47
C ALA A 39 8.78 -6.15 -0.02
N LEU A 40 7.76 -6.45 -0.79
CA LEU A 40 7.67 -6.02 -2.17
C LEU A 40 6.25 -5.62 -2.53
N GLN A 41 6.15 -4.69 -3.46
CA GLN A 41 4.91 -4.32 -4.13
C GLN A 41 5.11 -4.37 -5.65
N PHE A 42 4.07 -4.70 -6.38
CA PHE A 42 4.08 -4.70 -7.85
C PHE A 42 2.67 -4.47 -8.40
N PHE A 43 2.57 -4.10 -9.67
CA PHE A 43 1.29 -4.13 -10.38
C PHE A 43 1.06 -5.53 -10.98
N LEU A 44 -0.05 -6.18 -10.62
CA LEU A 44 -0.42 -7.48 -11.21
C LEU A 44 -0.93 -7.36 -12.67
N GLY A 45 -0.82 -6.19 -13.27
CA GLY A 45 -1.18 -5.86 -14.64
C GLY A 45 -0.79 -4.43 -14.96
N SER A 46 -1.42 -3.81 -15.95
CA SER A 46 -1.15 -2.40 -16.25
C SER A 46 -1.59 -1.49 -15.11
N PRO A 47 -0.77 -0.47 -14.71
CA PRO A 47 -1.17 0.54 -13.75
C PRO A 47 -2.28 1.47 -14.29
N MET A 48 -2.48 1.50 -15.61
CA MET A 48 -3.47 2.34 -16.29
C MET A 48 -4.64 1.53 -16.89
N GLY A 49 -4.79 0.27 -16.49
CA GLY A 49 -5.84 -0.61 -17.01
C GLY A 49 -6.31 -1.63 -15.99
N PHE A 50 -7.57 -2.07 -16.10
CA PHE A 50 -8.18 -2.93 -15.07
C PHE A 50 -7.91 -4.43 -15.27
N LYS A 51 -7.55 -4.88 -16.48
CA LYS A 51 -7.26 -6.30 -16.71
C LYS A 51 -6.05 -6.76 -15.90
N ARG A 52 -6.23 -7.81 -15.09
CA ARG A 52 -5.18 -8.40 -14.26
C ARG A 52 -4.57 -9.62 -14.94
N ASN A 53 -3.26 -9.81 -14.77
CA ASN A 53 -2.59 -11.03 -15.17
C ASN A 53 -3.15 -12.21 -14.36
N ARG A 54 -3.43 -13.33 -15.02
CA ARG A 54 -3.92 -14.53 -14.33
C ARG A 54 -2.73 -15.34 -13.81
N VAL A 55 -2.81 -15.74 -12.56
CA VAL A 55 -1.77 -16.50 -11.87
C VAL A 55 -2.22 -17.97 -11.81
N SER A 56 -1.39 -18.89 -12.31
CA SER A 56 -1.69 -20.32 -12.28
C SER A 56 -1.51 -20.91 -10.88
N GLU A 57 -2.13 -22.05 -10.62
CA GLU A 57 -1.94 -22.78 -9.36
C GLU A 57 -0.48 -23.16 -9.12
N GLU A 58 0.25 -23.52 -10.16
CA GLU A 58 1.68 -23.81 -10.09
C GLU A 58 2.49 -22.58 -9.60
N GLU A 59 2.17 -21.38 -10.10
CA GLU A 59 2.80 -20.14 -9.64
C GLU A 59 2.44 -19.82 -8.17
N VAL A 60 1.21 -20.08 -7.75
CA VAL A 60 0.81 -19.91 -6.35
C VAL A 60 1.65 -20.80 -5.44
N ILE A 61 1.84 -22.07 -5.81
CA ILE A 61 2.65 -23.03 -5.03
C ILE A 61 4.09 -22.53 -4.94
N LYS A 62 4.72 -22.18 -6.07
CA LYS A 62 6.11 -21.67 -6.11
C LYS A 62 6.30 -20.44 -5.23
N VAL A 63 5.38 -19.48 -5.29
CA VAL A 63 5.48 -18.26 -4.49
C VAL A 63 5.33 -18.57 -2.99
N ARG A 64 4.40 -19.45 -2.62
CA ARG A 64 4.25 -19.86 -1.22
C ARG A 64 5.49 -20.55 -0.68
N GLU A 65 6.10 -21.44 -1.42
CA GLU A 65 7.38 -22.07 -1.05
C GLU A 65 8.49 -21.03 -0.84
N LEU A 66 8.54 -19.97 -1.66
CA LEU A 66 9.45 -18.85 -1.45
C LEU A 66 9.13 -18.09 -0.16
N CYS A 67 7.86 -17.77 0.11
CA CYS A 67 7.44 -17.08 1.33
C CYS A 67 7.66 -17.91 2.61
N GLU A 68 7.64 -19.24 2.53
CA GLU A 68 7.95 -20.12 3.66
C GLU A 68 9.46 -20.15 3.95
N ARG A 69 10.29 -20.00 2.92
CA ARG A 69 11.75 -20.05 3.03
C ARG A 69 12.40 -18.69 3.31
N PHE A 70 11.76 -17.60 2.92
CA PHE A 70 12.29 -16.25 3.00
C PHE A 70 11.30 -15.32 3.69
N PRO A 71 11.78 -14.39 4.54
CA PRO A 71 10.93 -13.47 5.29
C PRO A 71 10.46 -12.31 4.39
N ILE A 72 9.58 -12.58 3.42
CA ILE A 72 9.10 -11.55 2.50
C ILE A 72 7.60 -11.31 2.61
N HIS A 73 7.20 -10.04 2.70
CA HIS A 73 5.83 -9.57 2.62
C HIS A 73 5.46 -9.26 1.16
N ILE A 74 4.25 -9.65 0.73
CA ILE A 74 3.83 -9.48 -0.67
C ILE A 74 2.61 -8.57 -0.76
N PHE A 75 2.77 -7.49 -1.52
CA PHE A 75 1.70 -6.55 -1.83
C PHE A 75 1.57 -6.36 -3.34
N SER A 76 0.39 -5.99 -3.78
CA SER A 76 0.21 -5.40 -5.10
C SER A 76 -0.50 -4.05 -4.99
N HIS A 77 -0.32 -3.22 -6.00
CA HIS A 77 -1.04 -1.95 -6.12
C HIS A 77 -2.08 -2.07 -7.22
N TYR A 78 -3.33 -1.70 -6.91
CA TYR A 78 -4.40 -1.67 -7.90
C TYR A 78 -4.25 -0.44 -8.80
N PRO A 79 -4.72 -0.45 -10.05
CA PRO A 79 -4.49 0.65 -11.00
C PRO A 79 -4.86 2.04 -10.47
N TYR A 80 -4.03 3.02 -10.77
CA TYR A 80 -4.25 4.44 -10.40
C TYR A 80 -5.56 5.03 -10.94
N VAL A 81 -6.06 4.49 -12.07
CA VAL A 81 -7.33 4.92 -12.69
C VAL A 81 -8.57 4.39 -11.96
N SER A 82 -8.39 3.65 -10.85
CA SER A 82 -9.49 3.13 -10.06
C SER A 82 -10.19 4.25 -9.28
N ASN A 83 -11.52 4.14 -9.18
CA ASN A 83 -12.33 5.06 -8.40
C ASN A 83 -13.53 4.31 -7.82
N LEU A 84 -13.39 3.81 -6.59
CA LEU A 84 -14.49 3.10 -5.92
C LEU A 84 -15.65 4.03 -5.55
N ALA A 85 -15.39 5.34 -5.37
CA ALA A 85 -16.42 6.34 -5.11
C ALA A 85 -17.32 6.60 -6.33
N GLY A 86 -16.80 6.44 -7.54
CA GLY A 86 -17.56 6.62 -8.78
C GLY A 86 -18.29 5.37 -9.26
N SER A 87 -17.95 4.20 -8.71
CA SER A 87 -18.43 2.91 -9.23
C SER A 87 -19.92 2.63 -8.96
N VAL A 88 -20.54 3.28 -7.97
CA VAL A 88 -21.96 3.08 -7.63
C VAL A 88 -22.87 4.11 -8.31
N GLU A 89 -22.38 5.28 -8.70
CA GLU A 89 -23.22 6.23 -9.50
C GLU A 89 -23.40 5.79 -10.95
N SER A 90 -22.42 5.10 -11.52
CA SER A 90 -22.65 4.32 -12.73
C SER A 90 -23.62 3.15 -12.50
N LEU A 91 -23.90 2.82 -11.23
CA LEU A 91 -24.88 1.84 -10.74
C LEU A 91 -26.22 2.48 -10.33
N ALA A 92 -26.39 3.81 -10.36
CA ALA A 92 -27.70 4.42 -10.45
C ALA A 92 -28.24 4.02 -11.82
N TRP A 93 -28.80 2.85 -11.86
CA TRP A 93 -29.31 2.14 -13.02
C TRP A 93 -30.30 3.03 -13.77
N ASN A 94 -29.84 3.65 -14.83
CA ASN A 94 -30.70 4.38 -15.78
C ASN A 94 -31.27 3.45 -16.88
N GLY A 95 -31.16 2.12 -16.68
CA GLY A 95 -31.65 1.13 -17.64
C GLY A 95 -30.66 0.75 -18.73
N ASP A 96 -29.41 1.26 -18.70
CA ASP A 96 -28.39 0.91 -19.70
C ASP A 96 -27.56 -0.31 -19.25
N PRO A 97 -27.79 -1.50 -19.84
CA PRO A 97 -27.06 -2.72 -19.45
C PRO A 97 -25.54 -2.68 -19.75
N THR A 98 -25.08 -1.68 -20.53
CA THR A 98 -23.65 -1.56 -20.88
C THR A 98 -22.83 -0.89 -19.76
N GLN A 99 -23.44 0.00 -18.97
CA GLN A 99 -22.78 0.63 -17.82
C GLN A 99 -22.59 -0.33 -16.65
N ASP A 100 -23.54 -1.24 -16.40
CA ASP A 100 -23.44 -2.28 -15.36
C ASP A 100 -22.30 -3.26 -15.67
N SER A 101 -22.04 -3.57 -16.95
CA SER A 101 -20.99 -4.50 -17.35
C SER A 101 -19.57 -4.03 -17.03
N LYS A 102 -19.27 -2.72 -17.19
CA LYS A 102 -17.92 -2.16 -16.99
C LYS A 102 -17.57 -2.08 -15.50
N THR A 103 -18.48 -1.60 -14.67
CA THR A 103 -18.26 -1.51 -13.21
C THR A 103 -18.18 -2.87 -12.57
N ASN A 104 -19.05 -3.81 -12.96
CA ASN A 104 -18.96 -5.18 -12.54
C ASN A 104 -17.64 -5.85 -12.98
N SER A 105 -17.10 -5.48 -14.14
CA SER A 105 -15.78 -5.92 -14.60
C SER A 105 -14.66 -5.40 -13.72
N ILE A 106 -14.67 -4.12 -13.34
CA ILE A 106 -13.66 -3.51 -12.45
C ILE A 106 -13.65 -4.19 -11.07
N LEU A 107 -14.82 -4.34 -10.46
CA LEU A 107 -14.93 -5.00 -9.15
C LEU A 107 -14.55 -6.48 -9.20
N LYS A 108 -14.86 -7.20 -10.31
CA LYS A 108 -14.42 -8.60 -10.50
C LYS A 108 -12.91 -8.73 -10.63
N GLU A 109 -12.27 -7.80 -11.34
CA GLU A 109 -10.79 -7.82 -11.44
C GLU A 109 -10.13 -7.47 -10.11
N LEU A 110 -10.71 -6.53 -9.33
CA LEU A 110 -10.26 -6.23 -7.97
C LEU A 110 -10.46 -7.44 -7.04
N GLU A 111 -11.64 -8.07 -7.08
CA GLU A 111 -11.92 -9.30 -6.32
C GLU A 111 -10.92 -10.41 -6.64
N TYR A 112 -10.60 -10.59 -7.92
CA TYR A 112 -9.59 -11.55 -8.34
C TYR A 112 -8.22 -11.21 -7.73
N GLU A 113 -7.77 -9.96 -7.88
CA GLU A 113 -6.45 -9.53 -7.41
C GLU A 113 -6.32 -9.66 -5.88
N VAL A 114 -7.31 -9.18 -5.12
CA VAL A 114 -7.32 -9.30 -3.65
C VAL A 114 -7.22 -10.77 -3.21
N ASN A 115 -7.99 -11.66 -3.84
CA ASN A 115 -8.00 -13.06 -3.48
C ASN A 115 -6.72 -13.78 -3.88
N ILE A 116 -6.13 -13.46 -5.04
CA ILE A 116 -4.88 -14.10 -5.48
C ILE A 116 -3.69 -13.63 -4.62
N ILE A 117 -3.59 -12.33 -4.32
CA ILE A 117 -2.53 -11.80 -3.45
C ILE A 117 -2.63 -12.40 -2.04
N GLY A 118 -3.84 -12.53 -1.49
CA GLY A 118 -4.06 -13.22 -0.21
C GLY A 118 -3.62 -14.68 -0.22
N ARG A 119 -3.69 -15.37 -1.37
CA ARG A 119 -3.18 -16.74 -1.53
C ARG A 119 -1.67 -16.80 -1.67
N LEU A 120 -1.06 -15.82 -2.33
CA LEU A 120 0.38 -15.74 -2.54
C LEU A 120 1.13 -15.45 -1.25
N GLY A 121 0.73 -14.39 -0.54
CA GLY A 121 1.43 -13.86 0.63
C GLY A 121 0.81 -14.22 1.98
N GLY A 122 -0.29 -14.96 2.01
CA GLY A 122 -1.02 -15.31 3.24
C GLY A 122 -0.37 -16.45 4.05
N VAL A 123 0.94 -16.41 4.23
CA VAL A 123 1.73 -17.32 5.07
C VAL A 123 1.77 -16.77 6.49
N GLU A 124 1.89 -17.65 7.49
CA GLU A 124 1.94 -17.26 8.89
C GLU A 124 3.04 -16.21 9.15
N ASN A 125 2.72 -15.20 9.96
CA ASN A 125 3.60 -14.07 10.29
C ASN A 125 4.02 -13.20 9.10
N LYS A 126 3.35 -13.30 7.94
CA LYS A 126 3.58 -12.40 6.81
C LYS A 126 2.35 -11.53 6.56
N ARG A 127 2.59 -10.29 6.15
CA ARG A 127 1.53 -9.38 5.70
C ARG A 127 1.42 -9.43 4.19
N SER A 128 0.21 -9.35 3.69
CA SER A 128 -0.08 -9.27 2.26
C SER A 128 -1.37 -8.50 2.03
N GLY A 129 -1.50 -7.90 0.86
CA GLY A 129 -2.73 -7.20 0.49
C GLY A 129 -2.60 -6.46 -0.84
N VAL A 130 -3.72 -5.91 -1.27
CA VAL A 130 -3.82 -5.06 -2.45
C VAL A 130 -4.05 -3.64 -1.99
N VAL A 131 -3.14 -2.74 -2.31
CA VAL A 131 -3.27 -1.31 -2.06
C VAL A 131 -4.16 -0.69 -3.12
N ILE A 132 -5.05 0.20 -2.72
CA ILE A 132 -5.91 0.95 -3.62
C ILE A 132 -6.06 2.39 -3.14
N HIS A 133 -5.94 3.35 -4.08
CA HIS A 133 -6.46 4.69 -3.88
C HIS A 133 -7.99 4.61 -3.86
N PRO A 134 -8.67 4.98 -2.76
CA PRO A 134 -10.10 4.76 -2.63
C PRO A 134 -10.94 5.49 -3.70
N GLY A 135 -10.44 6.63 -4.17
CA GLY A 135 -11.06 7.36 -5.27
C GLY A 135 -11.32 8.83 -4.97
N ASN A 136 -12.13 9.45 -5.82
CA ASN A 136 -12.47 10.86 -5.75
C ASN A 136 -13.96 11.09 -5.99
N TYR A 137 -14.54 12.07 -5.28
CA TYR A 137 -15.94 12.44 -5.42
C TYR A 137 -16.22 13.82 -4.85
N LYS A 138 -17.05 14.64 -5.51
CA LYS A 138 -17.33 16.02 -5.05
C LYS A 138 -18.05 16.06 -3.70
N ASP A 139 -19.09 15.27 -3.53
CA ASP A 139 -19.77 15.08 -2.25
C ASP A 139 -19.01 14.03 -1.43
N ARG A 140 -18.19 14.50 -0.49
CA ARG A 140 -17.29 13.65 0.30
C ARG A 140 -18.06 12.54 1.04
N LYS A 141 -19.13 12.90 1.74
CA LYS A 141 -19.94 11.93 2.52
C LYS A 141 -20.53 10.84 1.62
N LYS A 142 -21.13 11.23 0.50
CA LYS A 142 -21.65 10.29 -0.47
C LYS A 142 -20.55 9.42 -1.07
N GLY A 143 -19.40 10.00 -1.38
CA GLY A 143 -18.24 9.27 -1.91
C GLY A 143 -17.70 8.22 -0.93
N LEU A 144 -17.53 8.55 0.35
CA LEU A 144 -17.07 7.61 1.38
C LEU A 144 -18.03 6.42 1.55
N LEU A 145 -19.34 6.71 1.60
CA LEU A 145 -20.35 5.65 1.65
C LEU A 145 -20.33 4.77 0.39
N THR A 146 -20.14 5.36 -0.79
CA THR A 146 -20.06 4.64 -2.06
C THR A 146 -18.84 3.71 -2.12
N ILE A 147 -17.68 4.14 -1.58
CA ILE A 147 -16.49 3.28 -1.44
C ILE A 147 -16.84 2.05 -0.60
N ALA A 148 -17.44 2.23 0.57
CA ALA A 148 -17.84 1.13 1.45
C ALA A 148 -18.83 0.17 0.76
N GLN A 149 -19.81 0.70 0.02
CA GLN A 149 -20.76 -0.10 -0.76
C GLN A 149 -20.07 -0.91 -1.86
N SER A 150 -19.06 -0.34 -2.53
CA SER A 150 -18.24 -1.04 -3.53
C SER A 150 -17.46 -2.19 -2.90
N ILE A 151 -16.83 -1.95 -1.74
CA ILE A 151 -16.13 -2.97 -0.96
C ILE A 151 -17.09 -4.08 -0.52
N ASN A 152 -18.32 -3.73 -0.13
CA ASN A 152 -19.34 -4.69 0.28
C ASN A 152 -19.80 -5.63 -0.85
N LYS A 153 -19.46 -5.35 -2.11
CA LYS A 153 -19.71 -6.25 -3.25
C LYS A 153 -18.60 -7.27 -3.48
N ILE A 154 -17.39 -7.04 -2.93
CA ILE A 154 -16.22 -7.94 -3.12
C ILE A 154 -16.39 -9.20 -2.26
N SER A 155 -16.15 -10.36 -2.84
CA SER A 155 -16.09 -11.65 -2.14
C SER A 155 -14.66 -11.95 -1.71
N PHE A 156 -14.34 -11.68 -0.45
CA PHE A 156 -13.02 -12.00 0.11
C PHE A 156 -12.91 -13.47 0.51
N LYS A 157 -11.74 -14.09 0.25
CA LYS A 157 -11.43 -15.49 0.58
C LYS A 157 -10.17 -15.58 1.42
N GLY A 158 -10.16 -16.47 2.42
CA GLY A 158 -8.97 -16.73 3.24
C GLY A 158 -8.39 -15.46 3.86
N ASN A 159 -7.11 -15.25 3.65
CA ASN A 159 -6.34 -14.12 4.18
C ASN A 159 -6.30 -12.90 3.24
N ALA A 160 -7.18 -12.85 2.22
CA ALA A 160 -7.26 -11.73 1.30
C ALA A 160 -7.48 -10.41 2.04
N LYS A 161 -6.72 -9.36 1.69
CA LYS A 161 -6.84 -8.01 2.26
C LYS A 161 -6.86 -6.94 1.18
N LEU A 162 -7.73 -5.96 1.37
CA LEU A 162 -7.77 -4.71 0.63
C LEU A 162 -7.27 -3.60 1.55
N LEU A 163 -6.26 -2.84 1.11
CA LEU A 163 -5.64 -1.78 1.88
C LEU A 163 -6.08 -0.43 1.33
N LEU A 164 -6.80 0.33 2.16
CA LEU A 164 -7.18 1.69 1.82
C LEU A 164 -5.96 2.60 2.02
N GLU A 165 -5.53 3.26 0.97
CA GLU A 165 -4.43 4.20 1.04
C GLU A 165 -4.96 5.61 1.32
N ASN A 166 -4.27 6.35 2.21
CA ASN A 166 -4.55 7.77 2.40
C ASN A 166 -4.13 8.56 1.17
N SER A 167 -4.78 9.68 0.90
CA SER A 167 -4.48 10.52 -0.26
C SER A 167 -3.98 11.91 0.11
N ALA A 168 -3.17 12.51 -0.79
CA ALA A 168 -2.58 13.84 -0.61
C ALA A 168 -3.60 15.00 -0.66
N GLY A 169 -4.87 14.73 -0.98
CA GLY A 169 -5.92 15.74 -0.99
C GLY A 169 -6.01 16.56 -2.28
N SER A 170 -5.45 16.06 -3.38
CA SER A 170 -5.58 16.71 -4.69
C SER A 170 -7.03 16.67 -5.19
N GLY A 171 -7.57 17.81 -5.60
CA GLY A 171 -8.92 17.90 -6.16
C GLY A 171 -10.01 17.44 -5.19
N CYS A 172 -10.76 16.40 -5.57
CA CYS A 172 -11.84 15.81 -4.78
C CYS A 172 -11.46 14.42 -4.24
N SER A 173 -10.16 14.13 -4.07
CA SER A 173 -9.71 12.84 -3.53
C SER A 173 -10.24 12.61 -2.12
N LEU A 174 -10.59 11.37 -1.83
CA LEU A 174 -11.14 10.90 -0.55
C LEU A 174 -10.09 10.12 0.23
N ALA A 175 -10.43 9.76 1.47
CA ALA A 175 -9.50 9.12 2.42
C ALA A 175 -8.27 9.99 2.71
N THR A 176 -8.50 11.29 2.90
CA THR A 176 -7.45 12.27 3.19
C THR A 176 -7.12 12.36 4.67
N THR A 177 -8.02 11.92 5.55
CA THR A 177 -7.84 11.89 7.00
C THR A 177 -8.19 10.51 7.56
N PHE A 178 -7.78 10.25 8.79
CA PHE A 178 -8.10 8.99 9.46
C PHE A 178 -9.59 8.84 9.73
N GLU A 179 -10.29 9.94 9.99
CA GLU A 179 -11.74 9.94 10.16
C GLU A 179 -12.47 9.51 8.89
N GLU A 180 -12.00 9.94 7.72
CA GLU A 180 -12.57 9.50 6.45
C GLU A 180 -12.32 8.01 6.18
N ILE A 181 -11.12 7.52 6.47
CA ILE A 181 -10.80 6.09 6.37
C ILE A 181 -11.67 5.29 7.36
N LYS A 182 -11.84 5.81 8.58
CA LYS A 182 -12.71 5.22 9.60
C LYS A 182 -14.16 5.20 9.16
N GLU A 183 -14.67 6.27 8.53
CA GLU A 183 -16.03 6.32 8.00
C GLU A 183 -16.26 5.27 6.91
N ILE A 184 -15.29 5.08 6.00
CA ILE A 184 -15.35 3.98 5.02
C ILE A 184 -15.40 2.63 5.76
N TYR A 185 -14.48 2.39 6.69
CA TYR A 185 -14.36 1.13 7.44
C TYR A 185 -15.65 0.81 8.22
N ASP A 186 -16.24 1.80 8.89
CA ASP A 186 -17.45 1.60 9.70
C ASP A 186 -18.67 1.21 8.86
N ASN A 187 -18.73 1.69 7.62
CA ASN A 187 -19.80 1.35 6.66
C ASN A 187 -19.55 0.04 5.88
N VAL A 188 -18.42 -0.62 6.08
CA VAL A 188 -18.18 -1.98 5.60
C VAL A 188 -18.91 -2.96 6.52
N VAL A 189 -19.59 -3.97 5.94
CA VAL A 189 -20.31 -5.00 6.73
C VAL A 189 -19.32 -5.80 7.60
N ASP A 190 -19.71 -6.13 8.83
CA ASP A 190 -18.82 -6.66 9.86
C ASP A 190 -18.02 -7.90 9.43
N VAL A 191 -18.66 -8.82 8.72
CA VAL A 191 -17.99 -10.05 8.24
C VAL A 191 -16.82 -9.78 7.28
N LYS A 192 -16.75 -8.59 6.68
CA LYS A 192 -15.68 -8.18 5.75
C LYS A 192 -14.64 -7.27 6.39
N LYS A 193 -14.91 -6.67 7.54
CA LYS A 193 -13.98 -5.75 8.22
C LYS A 193 -12.60 -6.37 8.48
N LYS A 194 -12.52 -7.66 8.75
CA LYS A 194 -11.25 -8.38 8.93
C LYS A 194 -10.37 -8.40 7.68
N HIS A 195 -10.95 -8.14 6.51
CA HIS A 195 -10.27 -8.08 5.21
C HIS A 195 -9.83 -6.66 4.82
N ILE A 196 -10.16 -5.66 5.64
CA ILE A 196 -9.79 -4.26 5.37
C ILE A 196 -8.60 -3.90 6.23
N GLY A 197 -7.58 -3.36 5.60
CA GLY A 197 -6.43 -2.75 6.22
C GLY A 197 -6.21 -1.33 5.69
N VAL A 198 -5.17 -0.69 6.17
CA VAL A 198 -4.78 0.65 5.76
C VAL A 198 -3.33 0.63 5.29
N CYS A 199 -3.06 1.34 4.22
CA CYS A 199 -1.73 1.73 3.78
C CYS A 199 -1.57 3.23 4.06
N ILE A 200 -0.53 3.61 4.79
CA ILE A 200 -0.19 5.02 4.98
C ILE A 200 0.96 5.37 4.05
N ASP A 201 0.73 6.38 3.20
CA ASP A 201 1.77 7.01 2.39
C ASP A 201 2.27 8.29 3.07
N THR A 202 3.58 8.34 3.30
CA THR A 202 4.23 9.44 4.01
C THR A 202 4.21 10.75 3.21
N ALA A 203 4.40 10.69 1.89
CA ALA A 203 4.32 11.87 1.03
C ALA A 203 2.87 12.41 0.94
N HIS A 204 1.88 11.51 0.94
CA HIS A 204 0.47 11.89 0.91
C HIS A 204 0.04 12.59 2.21
N ILE A 205 0.38 12.03 3.38
CA ILE A 205 -0.02 12.61 4.66
C ILE A 205 0.66 13.96 4.91
N TYR A 206 1.94 14.07 4.50
CA TYR A 206 2.70 15.32 4.52
C TYR A 206 2.12 16.34 3.52
N GLY A 207 1.84 15.89 2.30
CA GLY A 207 1.25 16.72 1.25
C GLY A 207 -0.14 17.25 1.62
N TYR A 208 -0.96 16.47 2.33
CA TYR A 208 -2.24 16.93 2.83
C TYR A 208 -2.11 17.98 3.96
N GLY A 209 -1.02 17.91 4.74
CA GLY A 209 -0.70 18.88 5.77
C GLY A 209 -1.24 18.53 7.15
N LEU A 210 -1.45 17.24 7.45
CA LEU A 210 -1.87 16.77 8.77
C LEU A 210 -0.70 16.61 9.73
N TYR A 211 0.40 16.00 9.26
CA TYR A 211 1.57 15.67 10.07
C TYR A 211 2.84 16.11 9.34
N ASP A 212 3.62 16.98 9.97
CA ASP A 212 4.94 17.39 9.48
C ASP A 212 5.97 16.32 9.86
N LEU A 213 6.08 15.31 9.02
CA LEU A 213 6.92 14.12 9.28
C LEU A 213 8.43 14.42 9.35
N SER A 214 8.85 15.66 9.08
CA SER A 214 10.23 16.10 9.35
C SER A 214 10.54 16.22 10.86
N LYS A 215 9.50 16.16 11.71
CA LYS A 215 9.56 16.32 13.16
C LYS A 215 9.22 15.02 13.89
N GLU A 216 10.04 14.62 14.84
CA GLU A 216 9.82 13.39 15.61
C GLU A 216 8.51 13.39 16.39
N GLU A 217 8.16 14.51 17.02
CA GLU A 217 6.91 14.64 17.77
C GLU A 217 5.67 14.40 16.91
N GLU A 218 5.73 14.76 15.61
CA GLU A 218 4.65 14.51 14.68
C GLU A 218 4.56 13.04 14.26
N ILE A 219 5.68 12.31 14.27
CA ILE A 219 5.69 10.85 14.07
C ILE A 219 4.97 10.14 15.23
N TYR A 220 5.26 10.51 16.48
CA TYR A 220 4.54 9.94 17.63
C TYR A 220 3.07 10.28 17.59
N ARG A 221 2.70 11.54 17.30
CA ARG A 221 1.31 11.97 17.13
C ARG A 221 0.58 11.21 16.04
N LEU A 222 1.24 10.94 14.92
CA LEU A 222 0.70 10.12 13.82
C LEU A 222 0.28 8.73 14.32
N PHE A 223 1.14 8.04 15.08
CA PHE A 223 0.85 6.71 15.60
C PHE A 223 -0.25 6.74 16.67
N GLU A 224 -0.24 7.71 17.57
CA GLU A 224 -1.26 7.88 18.63
C GLU A 224 -2.64 8.16 18.03
N ASP A 225 -2.73 9.09 17.08
CA ASP A 225 -3.99 9.44 16.43
C ASP A 225 -4.52 8.29 15.60
N PHE A 226 -3.65 7.57 14.87
CA PHE A 226 -4.06 6.40 14.09
C PHE A 226 -4.59 5.31 15.01
N ASP A 227 -3.91 5.01 16.12
CA ASP A 227 -4.35 4.01 17.09
C ASP A 227 -5.70 4.37 17.69
N LYS A 228 -5.86 5.62 18.09
CA LYS A 228 -7.10 6.11 18.70
C LYS A 228 -8.29 6.09 17.74
N ILE A 229 -8.10 6.43 16.46
CA ILE A 229 -9.20 6.59 15.50
C ILE A 229 -9.53 5.27 14.82
N ILE A 230 -8.53 4.52 14.37
CA ILE A 230 -8.69 3.31 13.53
C ILE A 230 -8.27 2.04 14.28
N GLY A 231 -7.15 2.11 15.01
CA GLY A 231 -6.46 0.98 15.65
C GLY A 231 -5.23 0.53 14.87
N LEU A 232 -4.07 0.44 15.54
CA LEU A 232 -2.79 0.06 14.93
C LEU A 232 -2.80 -1.33 14.28
N ASP A 233 -3.69 -2.24 14.70
CA ASP A 233 -3.87 -3.56 14.08
C ASP A 233 -4.35 -3.48 12.62
N LYS A 234 -4.90 -2.36 12.19
CA LYS A 234 -5.34 -2.11 10.80
C LYS A 234 -4.24 -1.51 9.92
N TRP A 235 -3.21 -0.91 10.51
CA TRP A 235 -2.08 -0.40 9.74
C TRP A 235 -1.26 -1.56 9.19
N THR A 236 -1.43 -1.88 7.91
CA THR A 236 -0.90 -3.10 7.30
C THR A 236 0.39 -2.85 6.52
N LEU A 237 0.54 -1.67 5.91
CA LEU A 237 1.66 -1.29 5.05
C LEU A 237 1.96 0.19 5.22
N LEU A 238 3.24 0.55 5.15
CA LEU A 238 3.71 1.92 4.97
C LEU A 238 4.24 2.08 3.54
N HIS A 239 3.76 3.06 2.77
CA HIS A 239 4.50 3.59 1.64
C HIS A 239 5.47 4.65 2.15
N LEU A 240 6.76 4.34 2.01
CA LEU A 240 7.85 5.17 2.52
C LEU A 240 8.37 6.06 1.41
N ASN A 241 7.78 7.21 1.24
CA ASN A 241 8.09 8.16 0.19
C ASN A 241 8.48 9.52 0.77
N ASP A 242 9.58 10.11 0.31
CA ASP A 242 9.85 11.52 0.55
C ASP A 242 9.02 12.38 -0.42
N SER A 243 8.91 13.68 -0.20
CA SER A 243 8.04 14.57 -0.98
C SER A 243 8.81 15.67 -1.68
N LEU A 244 8.64 15.81 -3.01
CA LEU A 244 9.08 16.99 -3.77
C LEU A 244 8.18 18.21 -3.52
N ALA A 245 6.99 18.00 -2.97
CA ALA A 245 6.03 19.05 -2.70
C ALA A 245 6.12 19.48 -1.23
N PRO A 246 5.99 20.80 -0.92
CA PRO A 246 6.04 21.26 0.45
C PRO A 246 4.83 20.81 1.28
N PHE A 247 5.00 20.88 2.60
CA PHE A 247 3.94 20.56 3.57
C PHE A 247 2.64 21.30 3.28
N GLY A 248 1.52 20.57 3.30
CA GLY A 248 0.18 21.13 3.09
C GLY A 248 -0.13 21.57 1.65
N SER A 249 0.73 21.26 0.68
CA SER A 249 0.54 21.68 -0.72
C SER A 249 -0.61 20.97 -1.44
N LYS A 250 -1.12 19.87 -0.89
CA LYS A 250 -2.11 18.95 -1.51
C LYS A 250 -1.67 18.40 -2.86
N LYS A 251 -0.36 18.18 -3.00
CA LYS A 251 0.25 17.62 -4.21
C LYS A 251 0.89 16.28 -3.88
N ASP A 252 0.59 15.31 -4.71
CA ASP A 252 1.25 14.03 -4.71
C ASP A 252 2.45 14.08 -5.66
N ARG A 253 3.67 14.14 -5.10
CA ARG A 253 4.94 14.16 -5.83
C ARG A 253 6.02 13.52 -4.96
N HIS A 254 6.38 12.29 -5.27
CA HIS A 254 7.40 11.55 -4.55
C HIS A 254 8.80 12.04 -4.92
N ALA A 255 9.67 12.10 -3.92
CA ALA A 255 11.11 12.29 -4.07
C ALA A 255 11.85 11.01 -3.65
N GLU A 256 13.05 10.82 -4.15
CA GLU A 256 13.97 9.84 -3.59
C GLU A 256 14.24 10.17 -2.12
N LEU A 257 14.47 9.15 -1.32
CA LEU A 257 14.60 9.27 0.12
C LEU A 257 15.77 10.21 0.51
N GLY A 258 15.47 11.24 1.29
CA GLY A 258 16.42 12.26 1.66
C GLY A 258 16.68 13.35 0.60
N GLN A 259 15.93 13.34 -0.50
CA GLN A 259 15.99 14.37 -1.54
C GLN A 259 14.77 15.29 -1.57
N GLY A 260 13.82 15.07 -0.66
CA GLY A 260 12.56 15.80 -0.59
C GLY A 260 12.48 16.76 0.60
N HIS A 261 11.27 17.22 0.84
CA HIS A 261 10.94 18.17 1.91
C HIS A 261 10.71 17.51 3.28
N ILE A 262 10.53 16.17 3.34
CA ILE A 262 10.24 15.50 4.61
C ILE A 262 11.55 15.27 5.37
N TRP A 263 12.50 14.58 4.77
CA TRP A 263 13.71 14.19 5.48
C TRP A 263 14.96 14.96 5.05
N GLY A 264 15.02 15.46 3.81
CA GLY A 264 16.18 16.20 3.34
C GLY A 264 17.49 15.49 3.74
N ASN A 265 18.35 16.20 4.47
CA ASN A 265 19.59 15.65 5.03
C ASN A 265 19.46 15.22 6.51
N ASN A 266 18.26 15.23 7.08
CA ASN A 266 18.01 14.89 8.49
C ASN A 266 17.10 13.66 8.58
N PHE A 267 17.70 12.52 8.87
CA PHE A 267 17.00 11.24 8.96
C PHE A 267 16.49 10.87 10.37
N LYS A 268 16.58 11.76 11.35
CA LYS A 268 16.21 11.44 12.73
C LYS A 268 14.74 11.02 12.86
N SER A 269 13.82 11.80 12.27
CA SER A 269 12.39 11.46 12.26
C SER A 269 12.10 10.21 11.43
N LEU A 270 12.83 9.98 10.32
CA LEU A 270 12.74 8.74 9.56
C LEU A 270 13.11 7.52 10.40
N LEU A 271 14.21 7.58 11.16
CA LEU A 271 14.63 6.49 12.03
C LEU A 271 13.60 6.23 13.13
N THR A 272 12.99 7.27 13.68
CA THR A 272 11.88 7.16 14.65
C THR A 272 10.67 6.47 14.01
N LEU A 273 10.28 6.86 12.79
CA LEU A 273 9.19 6.22 12.05
C LEU A 273 9.47 4.73 11.81
N LEU A 274 10.64 4.39 11.30
CA LEU A 274 11.02 3.00 11.01
C LEU A 274 11.11 2.15 12.28
N SER A 275 11.58 2.72 13.40
CA SER A 275 11.64 2.04 14.70
C SER A 275 10.23 1.72 15.23
N LEU A 276 9.29 2.65 15.10
CA LEU A 276 7.88 2.41 15.46
C LEU A 276 7.23 1.39 14.52
N CYS A 277 7.47 1.48 13.21
CA CYS A 277 6.99 0.47 12.26
C CYS A 277 7.49 -0.92 12.63
N LYS A 278 8.78 -1.07 12.93
CA LYS A 278 9.37 -2.34 13.39
C LYS A 278 8.70 -2.85 14.68
N LYS A 279 8.53 -1.96 15.67
CA LYS A 279 7.87 -2.30 16.95
C LYS A 279 6.46 -2.86 16.73
N HIS A 280 5.71 -2.33 15.76
CA HIS A 280 4.34 -2.75 15.46
C HIS A 280 4.25 -3.75 14.29
N GLY A 281 5.39 -4.24 13.79
CA GLY A 281 5.45 -5.19 12.67
C GLY A 281 4.81 -4.65 11.39
N ILE A 282 4.96 -3.36 11.11
CA ILE A 282 4.44 -2.69 9.90
C ILE A 282 5.56 -2.69 8.85
N PRO A 283 5.45 -3.47 7.76
CA PRO A 283 6.42 -3.42 6.67
C PRO A 283 6.30 -2.11 5.88
N ALA A 284 7.40 -1.72 5.24
CA ALA A 284 7.44 -0.52 4.41
C ALA A 284 7.85 -0.84 2.97
N VAL A 285 7.31 -0.10 2.02
CA VAL A 285 7.63 -0.18 0.59
C VAL A 285 7.95 1.21 0.06
N LEU A 286 9.11 1.32 -0.60
CA LEU A 286 9.53 2.50 -1.36
C LEU A 286 8.89 2.44 -2.75
N GLU A 287 8.34 3.55 -3.22
CA GLU A 287 7.75 3.64 -4.58
C GLU A 287 8.60 4.46 -5.55
N THR A 288 9.77 4.86 -5.12
CA THR A 288 10.81 5.53 -5.88
C THR A 288 11.83 4.53 -6.45
N GLN A 289 13.06 4.96 -6.67
CA GLN A 289 14.10 4.09 -7.24
C GLN A 289 14.56 3.03 -6.22
N PRO A 290 14.91 1.82 -6.67
CA PRO A 290 15.50 0.79 -5.80
C PRO A 290 16.80 1.24 -5.11
N SER A 291 17.45 2.30 -5.61
CA SER A 291 18.60 2.95 -4.98
C SER A 291 18.33 3.46 -3.57
N ASP A 292 17.10 3.82 -3.24
CA ASP A 292 16.70 4.27 -1.89
C ASP A 292 16.89 3.19 -0.82
N MET A 293 16.90 1.92 -1.22
CA MET A 293 17.28 0.81 -0.33
C MET A 293 18.71 0.93 0.19
N PHE A 294 19.65 1.52 -0.58
CA PHE A 294 21.01 1.75 -0.12
C PHE A 294 21.09 2.82 0.96
N VAL A 295 20.26 3.86 0.87
CA VAL A 295 20.16 4.90 1.91
C VAL A 295 19.75 4.25 3.23
N LEU A 296 18.73 3.38 3.21
CA LEU A 296 18.27 2.67 4.40
C LEU A 296 19.33 1.70 4.97
N ALA A 297 20.08 1.03 4.11
CA ALA A 297 21.16 0.14 4.54
C ALA A 297 22.26 0.93 5.27
N GLN A 298 22.69 2.07 4.75
CA GLN A 298 23.67 2.95 5.38
C GLN A 298 23.21 3.48 6.75
N LEU A 299 21.93 3.92 6.83
CA LEU A 299 21.35 4.37 8.09
C LEU A 299 21.26 3.24 9.14
N GLY A 300 21.07 2.00 8.71
CA GLY A 300 21.10 0.82 9.57
C GLY A 300 22.48 0.57 10.17
N ASP A 301 23.54 0.68 9.36
CA ASP A 301 24.91 0.44 9.80
C ASP A 301 25.44 1.53 10.77
N GLU A 302 25.07 2.80 10.55
CA GLU A 302 25.45 3.93 11.40
C GLU A 302 24.83 3.85 12.82
N ASN A 303 23.69 3.21 12.97
CA ASN A 303 23.01 3.06 14.27
C ASN A 303 23.46 1.81 15.04
N LEU A 304 24.37 0.99 14.50
CA LEU A 304 24.96 -0.18 15.16
C LEU A 304 26.31 0.14 15.82
N ASN A 305 26.86 1.33 15.59
CA ASN A 305 28.11 1.85 16.21
C ASN A 305 27.80 2.92 17.23
#